data_7ef8ccda6b09388b69d5f51e70e08d15
#
_entry.id   7ef8ccda6b09388b69d5f51e70e08d15
#
_cell.length_a   1.000
_cell.length_b   1.000
_cell.length_c   1.000
_cell.angle_alpha   90.00
_cell.angle_beta   90.00
_cell.angle_gamma   90.00
#
_symmetry.space_group_name_H-M   'P 1'
#
loop_
_entity.id
_entity.type
_entity.pdbx_description
1 polymer ?
#
loop_
_entity_poly.entity_id
_entity_poly.type
_entity_poly.pdbx_seq_one_letter_code
_entity_poly.pdbx_strand_id
1 'polypeptide(L)'
;MATQTFNQRTTPSKAASPGRQILTQTQFELLLTLRRGENILVTLIVPVVLLIFFTSLNIVPAVNGSAVNFLFPGILALAVMAAGMVNLGIATAYERYYGVLKRLGSSPLPRSGLIIAKIISILLLEIVQVVLLVGVAILLYGWQAAGSPPLALLAMALGTVTFAAIGLAMAGALRAELTLAGANALFLLFILLGGGILPLSHLPAPLAAFAQFLPAAALTQALQATMSNNGTFPGFAFLILVIWTIVVLVIAIRTFQWE
;
A
#
# COMPACT_ATOMS: atom_id res chain seq x y z
N MET A 1 57.03 34.37 -1.06
CA MET A 1 55.98 33.39 -1.44
C MET A 1 55.60 32.68 -0.16
N ALA A 2 54.45 33.01 0.42
CA ALA A 2 53.97 32.38 1.66
C ALA A 2 52.91 31.34 1.27
N THR A 3 53.24 30.07 1.43
CA THR A 3 52.33 28.93 1.23
C THR A 3 51.40 28.88 2.45
N GLN A 4 50.17 29.34 2.27
CA GLN A 4 49.12 29.13 3.26
C GLN A 4 48.68 27.67 3.20
N THR A 5 49.13 26.87 4.16
CA THR A 5 48.61 25.53 4.41
C THR A 5 47.19 25.64 4.97
N PHE A 6 46.21 25.35 4.12
CA PHE A 6 44.79 25.23 4.50
C PHE A 6 44.62 23.97 5.36
N ASN A 7 44.77 24.12 6.67
CA ASN A 7 44.54 23.05 7.63
C ASN A 7 43.02 22.95 7.89
N GLN A 8 42.27 22.35 6.97
CA GLN A 8 40.87 21.99 7.21
C GLN A 8 40.83 20.81 8.19
N ARG A 9 40.72 21.13 9.48
CA ARG A 9 40.25 20.14 10.45
C ARG A 9 38.80 19.79 10.11
N THR A 10 38.59 18.82 9.25
CA THR A 10 37.28 18.18 9.08
C THR A 10 37.01 17.39 10.34
N THR A 11 36.27 17.96 11.28
CA THR A 11 35.67 17.19 12.36
C THR A 11 34.80 16.13 11.74
N PRO A 12 35.01 14.84 12.03
CA PRO A 12 34.15 13.79 11.47
C PRO A 12 32.71 14.06 11.91
N SER A 13 31.88 14.44 10.96
CA SER A 13 30.44 14.61 11.18
C SER A 13 29.88 13.27 11.64
N LYS A 14 29.42 13.16 12.89
CA LYS A 14 28.73 11.97 13.38
C LYS A 14 27.52 11.72 12.52
N ALA A 15 27.42 10.51 11.97
CA ALA A 15 26.21 10.09 11.27
C ALA A 15 24.97 10.29 12.16
N ALA A 16 23.88 10.79 11.59
CA ALA A 16 22.63 10.99 12.31
C ALA A 16 22.12 9.66 12.90
N SER A 17 21.35 9.71 13.98
CA SER A 17 20.75 8.51 14.56
C SER A 17 19.87 7.77 13.55
N PRO A 18 19.74 6.44 13.63
CA PRO A 18 18.94 5.65 12.67
C PRO A 18 17.50 6.15 12.51
N GLY A 19 16.84 6.53 13.60
CA GLY A 19 15.49 7.08 13.56
C GLY A 19 15.42 8.40 12.78
N ARG A 20 16.40 9.29 12.92
CA ARG A 20 16.47 10.55 12.18
C ARG A 20 16.73 10.31 10.68
N GLN A 21 17.54 9.32 10.36
CA GLN A 21 17.79 8.92 8.97
C GLN A 21 16.50 8.42 8.30
N ILE A 22 15.74 7.53 8.97
CA ILE A 22 14.46 7.01 8.48
C ILE A 22 13.46 8.16 8.31
N LEU A 23 13.33 9.05 9.30
CA LEU A 23 12.40 10.18 9.24
C LEU A 23 12.72 11.11 8.05
N THR A 24 13.99 11.47 7.87
CA THR A 24 14.41 12.31 6.75
C THR A 24 14.13 11.63 5.42
N GLN A 25 14.41 10.32 5.30
CA GLN A 25 14.11 9.56 4.09
C GLN A 25 12.60 9.48 3.83
N THR A 26 11.78 9.27 4.87
CA THR A 26 10.31 9.28 4.75
C THR A 26 9.80 10.63 4.21
N GLN A 27 10.29 11.73 4.74
CA GLN A 27 9.94 13.07 4.25
C GLN A 27 10.32 13.26 2.78
N PHE A 28 11.49 12.75 2.39
CA PHE A 28 11.96 12.83 1.01
C PHE A 28 11.11 11.97 0.06
N GLU A 29 10.77 10.74 0.44
CA GLU A 29 9.87 9.85 -0.30
C GLU A 29 8.48 10.48 -0.49
N LEU A 30 7.92 11.03 0.60
CA LEU A 30 6.63 11.72 0.55
C LEU A 30 6.68 12.94 -0.38
N LEU A 31 7.73 13.76 -0.28
CA LEU A 31 7.91 14.93 -1.14
C LEU A 31 8.05 14.53 -2.62
N LEU A 32 8.80 13.47 -2.92
CA LEU A 32 8.94 12.95 -4.28
C LEU A 32 7.60 12.47 -4.82
N THR A 33 6.81 11.75 -4.00
CA THR A 33 5.47 11.29 -4.37
C THR A 33 4.55 12.48 -4.63
N LEU A 34 4.56 13.50 -3.75
CA LEU A 34 3.76 14.70 -3.89
C LEU A 34 4.15 15.56 -5.12
N ARG A 35 5.40 15.53 -5.53
CA ARG A 35 5.86 16.24 -6.74
C ARG A 35 5.50 15.51 -8.04
N ARG A 36 5.21 14.23 -7.99
CA ARG A 36 4.71 13.44 -9.13
C ARG A 36 3.18 13.58 -9.22
N GLY A 37 2.69 14.75 -9.67
CA GLY A 37 1.27 15.06 -9.69
C GLY A 37 0.40 14.02 -10.38
N GLU A 38 0.88 13.35 -11.43
CA GLU A 38 0.20 12.26 -12.12
C GLU A 38 -0.12 11.10 -11.18
N ASN A 39 0.85 10.67 -10.36
CA ASN A 39 0.65 9.57 -9.41
C ASN A 39 -0.35 9.93 -8.31
N ILE A 40 -0.34 11.18 -7.83
CA ILE A 40 -1.30 11.65 -6.81
C ILE A 40 -2.70 11.63 -7.38
N LEU A 41 -2.88 12.22 -8.58
CA LEU A 41 -4.19 12.24 -9.24
C LEU A 41 -4.73 10.82 -9.41
N VAL A 42 -3.93 9.90 -9.92
CA VAL A 42 -4.35 8.49 -10.08
C VAL A 42 -4.64 7.86 -8.72
N THR A 43 -3.77 8.02 -7.72
CA THR A 43 -3.93 7.39 -6.41
C THR A 43 -5.14 7.90 -5.65
N LEU A 44 -5.48 9.19 -5.75
CA LEU A 44 -6.60 9.79 -5.02
C LEU A 44 -7.90 9.76 -5.82
N ILE A 45 -7.85 10.10 -7.11
CA ILE A 45 -9.05 10.28 -7.93
C ILE A 45 -9.63 8.93 -8.40
N VAL A 46 -8.79 7.97 -8.80
CA VAL A 46 -9.29 6.69 -9.33
C VAL A 46 -10.16 5.95 -8.31
N PRO A 47 -9.78 5.76 -7.03
CA PRO A 47 -10.66 5.12 -6.05
C PRO A 47 -11.97 5.89 -5.81
N VAL A 48 -11.93 7.23 -5.85
CA VAL A 48 -13.15 8.05 -5.72
C VAL A 48 -14.08 7.83 -6.91
N VAL A 49 -13.55 7.87 -8.13
CA VAL A 49 -14.31 7.62 -9.35
C VAL A 49 -14.90 6.20 -9.33
N LEU A 50 -14.12 5.20 -8.91
CA LEU A 50 -14.60 3.82 -8.80
C LEU A 50 -15.73 3.71 -7.76
N LEU A 51 -15.61 4.38 -6.62
CA LEU A 51 -16.65 4.40 -5.59
C LEU A 51 -17.94 5.00 -6.14
N ILE A 52 -17.86 6.17 -6.77
CA ILE A 52 -19.02 6.85 -7.36
C ILE A 52 -19.62 5.98 -8.48
N PHE A 53 -18.80 5.48 -9.38
CA PHE A 53 -19.22 4.71 -10.53
C PHE A 53 -19.95 3.41 -10.11
N PHE A 54 -19.33 2.57 -9.32
CA PHE A 54 -19.92 1.30 -8.92
C PHE A 54 -21.13 1.45 -8.00
N THR A 55 -21.14 2.47 -7.12
CA THR A 55 -22.30 2.76 -6.28
C THR A 55 -23.49 3.26 -7.11
N SER A 56 -23.24 4.04 -8.16
CA SER A 56 -24.29 4.57 -9.05
C SER A 56 -24.91 3.52 -9.96
N LEU A 57 -24.15 2.47 -10.32
CA LEU A 57 -24.64 1.42 -11.23
C LEU A 57 -25.60 0.42 -10.58
N ASN A 58 -25.71 0.39 -9.24
CA ASN A 58 -26.54 -0.56 -8.47
C ASN A 58 -26.35 -2.05 -8.87
N ILE A 59 -25.17 -2.42 -9.35
CA ILE A 59 -24.84 -3.78 -9.83
C ILE A 59 -24.57 -4.72 -8.65
N VAL A 60 -24.19 -4.17 -7.51
CA VAL A 60 -23.76 -4.94 -6.34
C VAL A 60 -24.92 -5.08 -5.35
N PRO A 61 -25.10 -6.26 -4.72
CA PRO A 61 -26.12 -6.45 -3.71
C PRO A 61 -26.04 -5.40 -2.61
N ALA A 62 -27.15 -4.77 -2.27
CA ALA A 62 -27.21 -3.85 -1.15
C ALA A 62 -27.01 -4.64 0.16
N VAL A 63 -25.91 -4.38 0.86
CA VAL A 63 -25.67 -4.87 2.22
C VAL A 63 -26.18 -3.82 3.20
N ASN A 64 -27.05 -4.23 4.12
CA ASN A 64 -27.73 -3.33 5.06
C ASN A 64 -28.41 -2.12 4.38
N GLY A 65 -29.06 -2.35 3.23
CA GLY A 65 -29.85 -1.35 2.51
C GLY A 65 -29.09 -0.39 1.61
N SER A 66 -27.75 -0.48 1.54
CA SER A 66 -26.96 0.39 0.68
C SER A 66 -25.76 -0.33 0.04
N ALA A 67 -25.56 -0.13 -1.27
CA ALA A 67 -24.41 -0.67 -2.00
C ALA A 67 -23.07 -0.12 -1.48
N VAL A 68 -23.05 1.12 -0.96
CA VAL A 68 -21.82 1.74 -0.43
C VAL A 68 -21.25 0.98 0.77
N ASN A 69 -22.08 0.32 1.57
CA ASN A 69 -21.62 -0.46 2.73
C ASN A 69 -20.75 -1.66 2.34
N PHE A 70 -20.95 -2.20 1.15
CA PHE A 70 -20.12 -3.25 0.59
C PHE A 70 -18.94 -2.69 -0.21
N LEU A 71 -19.23 -1.70 -1.07
CA LEU A 71 -18.25 -1.17 -2.03
C LEU A 71 -17.16 -0.34 -1.37
N PHE A 72 -17.49 0.47 -0.36
CA PHE A 72 -16.53 1.37 0.27
C PHE A 72 -15.33 0.62 0.88
N PRO A 73 -15.51 -0.41 1.74
CA PRO A 73 -14.40 -1.20 2.25
C PRO A 73 -13.62 -1.94 1.15
N GLY A 74 -14.32 -2.41 0.12
CA GLY A 74 -13.72 -3.09 -1.02
C GLY A 74 -12.82 -2.17 -1.84
N ILE A 75 -13.30 -0.96 -2.15
CA ILE A 75 -12.52 0.04 -2.90
C ILE A 75 -11.36 0.55 -2.07
N LEU A 76 -11.53 0.67 -0.74
CA LEU A 76 -10.44 1.01 0.15
C LEU A 76 -9.34 -0.06 0.14
N ALA A 77 -9.72 -1.35 0.12
CA ALA A 77 -8.76 -2.44 -0.06
C ALA A 77 -8.01 -2.33 -1.39
N LEU A 78 -8.71 -2.07 -2.50
CA LEU A 78 -8.09 -1.86 -3.81
C LEU A 78 -7.13 -0.66 -3.81
N ALA A 79 -7.48 0.41 -3.12
CA ALA A 79 -6.64 1.60 -2.99
C ALA A 79 -5.32 1.28 -2.27
N VAL A 80 -5.38 0.54 -1.16
CA VAL A 80 -4.19 0.04 -0.42
C VAL A 80 -3.32 -0.85 -1.30
N MET A 81 -3.93 -1.79 -2.03
CA MET A 81 -3.20 -2.67 -2.97
C MET A 81 -2.49 -1.87 -4.07
N ALA A 82 -3.18 -0.90 -4.67
CA ALA A 82 -2.61 -0.06 -5.72
C ALA A 82 -1.46 0.79 -5.20
N ALA A 83 -1.62 1.44 -4.04
CA ALA A 83 -0.59 2.29 -3.45
C ALA A 83 0.66 1.49 -3.06
N GLY A 84 0.49 0.39 -2.34
CA GLY A 84 1.60 -0.43 -1.84
C GLY A 84 2.29 -1.25 -2.93
N MET A 85 1.54 -2.00 -3.72
CA MET A 85 2.12 -2.95 -4.67
C MET A 85 2.46 -2.30 -6.01
N VAL A 86 1.49 -1.60 -6.62
CA VAL A 86 1.67 -1.05 -7.96
C VAL A 86 2.54 0.19 -7.92
N ASN A 87 2.09 1.24 -7.22
CA ASN A 87 2.78 2.53 -7.25
C ASN A 87 4.17 2.46 -6.62
N LEU A 88 4.28 1.93 -5.38
CA LEU A 88 5.56 1.82 -4.69
C LEU A 88 6.50 0.83 -5.37
N GLY A 89 6.00 -0.34 -5.78
CA GLY A 89 6.80 -1.37 -6.43
C GLY A 89 7.40 -0.88 -7.74
N ILE A 90 6.57 -0.30 -8.62
CA ILE A 90 7.01 0.24 -9.90
C ILE A 90 7.99 1.40 -9.71
N ALA A 91 7.67 2.36 -8.83
CA ALA A 91 8.55 3.49 -8.56
C ALA A 91 9.93 3.02 -8.08
N THR A 92 9.98 2.05 -7.16
CA THR A 92 11.23 1.50 -6.63
C THR A 92 12.03 0.74 -7.70
N ALA A 93 11.36 -0.02 -8.58
CA ALA A 93 12.01 -0.71 -9.69
C ALA A 93 12.68 0.27 -10.67
N TYR A 94 12.02 1.38 -10.99
CA TYR A 94 12.60 2.43 -11.82
C TYR A 94 13.70 3.22 -11.11
N GLU A 95 13.57 3.47 -9.81
CA GLU A 95 14.65 4.08 -9.00
C GLU A 95 15.91 3.22 -9.03
N ARG A 96 15.76 1.88 -9.00
CA ARG A 96 16.89 0.95 -9.19
C ARG A 96 17.44 1.05 -10.60
N TYR A 97 16.58 1.00 -11.62
CA TYR A 97 16.96 1.07 -13.03
C TYR A 97 17.76 2.35 -13.36
N TYR A 98 17.36 3.50 -12.83
CA TYR A 98 18.07 4.77 -13.02
C TYR A 98 19.26 4.98 -12.04
N GLY A 99 19.61 3.99 -11.24
CA GLY A 99 20.76 4.05 -10.33
C GLY A 99 20.56 4.96 -9.12
N VAL A 100 19.32 5.37 -8.82
CA VAL A 100 19.01 6.18 -7.63
C VAL A 100 19.27 5.38 -6.36
N LEU A 101 18.85 4.11 -6.34
CA LEU A 101 19.08 3.22 -5.19
C LEU A 101 20.58 2.98 -4.95
N LYS A 102 21.38 2.88 -5.99
CA LYS A 102 22.85 2.75 -5.89
C LYS A 102 23.47 3.96 -5.16
N ARG A 103 23.01 5.17 -5.48
CA ARG A 103 23.43 6.41 -4.81
C ARG A 103 22.98 6.43 -3.34
N LEU A 104 21.77 5.99 -3.04
CA LEU A 104 21.28 5.85 -1.66
C LEU A 104 22.06 4.79 -0.88
N GLY A 105 22.55 3.73 -1.53
CA GLY A 105 23.39 2.71 -0.94
C GLY A 105 24.77 3.22 -0.45
N SER A 106 25.24 4.37 -0.95
CA SER A 106 26.44 5.04 -0.43
C SER A 106 26.16 5.91 0.82
N SER A 107 24.90 6.09 1.21
CA SER A 107 24.50 6.77 2.43
C SER A 107 24.57 5.83 3.65
N PRO A 108 24.62 6.37 4.89
CA PRO A 108 24.62 5.54 6.09
C PRO A 108 23.28 4.84 6.39
N LEU A 109 22.26 4.99 5.52
CA LEU A 109 20.94 4.39 5.70
C LEU A 109 20.99 2.88 5.37
N PRO A 110 20.60 1.99 6.31
CA PRO A 110 20.51 0.55 6.02
C PRO A 110 19.34 0.23 5.09
N ARG A 111 19.40 -0.93 4.39
CA ARG A 111 18.33 -1.40 3.49
C ARG A 111 16.97 -1.46 4.18
N SER A 112 16.93 -1.99 5.40
CA SER A 112 15.71 -2.02 6.21
C SER A 112 15.17 -0.62 6.52
N GLY A 113 16.06 0.34 6.76
CA GLY A 113 15.68 1.74 6.98
C GLY A 113 14.99 2.36 5.76
N LEU A 114 15.48 2.08 4.55
CA LEU A 114 14.83 2.53 3.32
C LEU A 114 13.46 1.87 3.12
N ILE A 115 13.35 0.56 3.32
CA ILE A 115 12.07 -0.16 3.24
C ILE A 115 11.05 0.43 4.22
N ILE A 116 11.45 0.64 5.48
CA ILE A 116 10.59 1.25 6.50
C ILE A 116 10.17 2.66 6.09
N ALA A 117 11.09 3.49 5.61
CA ALA A 117 10.79 4.85 5.17
C ALA A 117 9.77 4.87 4.02
N LYS A 118 9.91 3.98 3.05
CA LYS A 118 8.97 3.83 1.94
C LYS A 118 7.58 3.37 2.40
N ILE A 119 7.50 2.40 3.31
CA ILE A 119 6.23 1.94 3.87
C ILE A 119 5.55 3.06 4.66
N ILE A 120 6.27 3.79 5.50
CA ILE A 120 5.72 4.91 6.28
C ILE A 120 5.22 6.02 5.34
N SER A 121 5.93 6.32 4.25
CA SER A 121 5.49 7.34 3.29
C SER A 121 4.15 6.97 2.62
N ILE A 122 3.94 5.70 2.29
CA ILE A 122 2.67 5.21 1.75
C ILE A 122 1.55 5.27 2.80
N LEU A 123 1.82 4.85 4.05
CA LEU A 123 0.84 4.96 5.14
C LEU A 123 0.37 6.40 5.36
N LEU A 124 1.28 7.37 5.28
CA LEU A 124 0.94 8.80 5.38
C LEU A 124 0.06 9.27 4.21
N LEU A 125 0.35 8.81 3.00
CA LEU A 125 -0.46 9.11 1.81
C LEU A 125 -1.86 8.49 1.91
N GLU A 126 -1.94 7.25 2.42
CA GLU A 126 -3.21 6.54 2.63
C GLU A 126 -4.12 7.23 3.65
N ILE A 127 -3.58 7.90 4.66
CA ILE A 127 -4.39 8.71 5.59
C ILE A 127 -5.17 9.78 4.81
N VAL A 128 -4.52 10.49 3.89
CA VAL A 128 -5.18 11.49 3.05
C VAL A 128 -6.23 10.85 2.16
N GLN A 129 -5.91 9.70 1.55
CA GLN A 129 -6.81 8.93 0.70
C GLN A 129 -8.05 8.44 1.44
N VAL A 130 -7.88 7.92 2.66
CA VAL A 130 -9.00 7.48 3.52
C VAL A 130 -9.91 8.64 3.88
N VAL A 131 -9.35 9.77 4.32
CA VAL A 131 -10.13 10.97 4.64
C VAL A 131 -10.97 11.43 3.45
N LEU A 132 -10.38 11.42 2.25
CA LEU A 132 -11.07 11.79 1.03
C LEU A 132 -12.18 10.79 0.67
N LEU A 133 -11.92 9.48 0.72
CA LEU A 133 -12.90 8.44 0.43
C LEU A 133 -14.04 8.41 1.45
N VAL A 134 -13.73 8.55 2.75
CA VAL A 134 -14.73 8.67 3.81
C VAL A 134 -15.60 9.91 3.60
N GLY A 135 -14.99 11.05 3.28
CA GLY A 135 -15.70 12.28 2.97
C GLY A 135 -16.70 12.09 1.82
N VAL A 136 -16.26 11.48 0.71
CA VAL A 136 -17.14 11.17 -0.43
C VAL A 136 -18.26 10.20 -0.05
N ALA A 137 -17.94 9.13 0.71
CA ALA A 137 -18.91 8.14 1.12
C ALA A 137 -20.01 8.74 2.03
N ILE A 138 -19.64 9.64 2.94
CA ILE A 138 -20.57 10.33 3.83
C ILE A 138 -21.39 11.37 3.06
N LEU A 139 -20.75 12.26 2.30
CA LEU A 139 -21.40 13.40 1.67
C LEU A 139 -22.34 13.01 0.52
N LEU A 140 -21.96 12.01 -0.30
CA LEU A 140 -22.75 11.61 -1.45
C LEU A 140 -23.73 10.48 -1.16
N TYR A 141 -23.40 9.57 -0.22
CA TYR A 141 -24.17 8.34 -0.01
C TYR A 141 -24.68 8.18 1.42
N GLY A 142 -24.40 9.13 2.33
CA GLY A 142 -24.84 9.06 3.72
C GLY A 142 -24.24 7.87 4.49
N TRP A 143 -23.06 7.39 4.06
CA TRP A 143 -22.41 6.27 4.72
C TRP A 143 -22.13 6.56 6.19
N GLN A 144 -22.41 5.59 7.05
CA GLN A 144 -22.14 5.70 8.49
C GLN A 144 -21.13 4.64 8.90
N ALA A 145 -20.11 5.07 9.62
CA ALA A 145 -19.12 4.15 10.19
C ALA A 145 -19.81 3.29 11.27
N ALA A 146 -20.07 2.04 10.95
CA ALA A 146 -20.85 1.12 11.78
C ALA A 146 -19.93 0.03 12.27
N GLY A 147 -18.89 0.06 12.78
CA GLY A 147 -17.99 -1.03 13.19
C GLY A 147 -16.90 -0.55 14.15
N SER A 148 -15.73 -1.15 14.05
CA SER A 148 -14.57 -0.82 14.86
C SER A 148 -13.50 -0.07 14.06
N PRO A 149 -13.43 1.27 14.08
CA PRO A 149 -12.40 2.04 13.39
C PRO A 149 -10.97 1.62 13.73
N PRO A 150 -10.61 1.29 14.99
CA PRO A 150 -9.28 0.82 15.31
C PRO A 150 -8.90 -0.48 14.59
N LEU A 151 -9.83 -1.43 14.48
CA LEU A 151 -9.60 -2.69 13.75
C LEU A 151 -9.49 -2.45 12.25
N ALA A 152 -10.28 -1.54 11.70
CA ALA A 152 -10.17 -1.16 10.29
C ALA A 152 -8.80 -0.52 9.98
N LEU A 153 -8.32 0.38 10.84
CA LEU A 153 -6.98 0.96 10.71
C LEU A 153 -5.87 -0.08 10.84
N LEU A 154 -6.03 -1.05 11.74
CA LEU A 154 -5.09 -2.17 11.86
C LEU A 154 -5.07 -3.04 10.59
N ALA A 155 -6.24 -3.37 10.05
CA ALA A 155 -6.35 -4.11 8.79
C ALA A 155 -5.70 -3.36 7.64
N MET A 156 -5.92 -2.05 7.54
CA MET A 156 -5.25 -1.19 6.55
C MET A 156 -3.75 -1.20 6.71
N ALA A 157 -3.23 -0.96 7.91
CA ALA A 157 -1.80 -0.93 8.17
C ALA A 157 -1.13 -2.28 7.80
N LEU A 158 -1.74 -3.42 8.19
CA LEU A 158 -1.26 -4.75 7.80
C LEU A 158 -1.33 -4.95 6.28
N GLY A 159 -2.43 -4.53 5.66
CA GLY A 159 -2.58 -4.57 4.20
C GLY A 159 -1.50 -3.76 3.50
N THR A 160 -1.27 -2.51 3.92
CA THR A 160 -0.24 -1.64 3.37
C THR A 160 1.15 -2.28 3.47
N VAL A 161 1.51 -2.79 4.64
CA VAL A 161 2.80 -3.49 4.82
C VAL A 161 2.91 -4.70 3.90
N THR A 162 1.84 -5.50 3.80
CA THR A 162 1.80 -6.69 2.95
C THR A 162 2.00 -6.31 1.47
N PHE A 163 1.18 -5.40 0.94
CA PHE A 163 1.23 -5.05 -0.48
C PHE A 163 2.47 -4.22 -0.85
N ALA A 164 2.94 -3.35 0.05
CA ALA A 164 4.22 -2.68 -0.12
C ALA A 164 5.38 -3.67 -0.16
N ALA A 165 5.39 -4.68 0.72
CA ALA A 165 6.42 -5.71 0.70
C ALA A 165 6.36 -6.58 -0.56
N ILE A 166 5.17 -6.91 -1.11
CA ILE A 166 5.03 -7.59 -2.40
C ILE A 166 5.65 -6.72 -3.51
N GLY A 167 5.28 -5.44 -3.58
CA GLY A 167 5.82 -4.50 -4.57
C GLY A 167 7.34 -4.36 -4.47
N LEU A 168 7.88 -4.22 -3.26
CA LEU A 168 9.31 -4.10 -3.01
C LEU A 168 10.07 -5.41 -3.32
N ALA A 169 9.49 -6.58 -3.02
CA ALA A 169 10.06 -7.87 -3.39
C ALA A 169 10.17 -8.02 -4.92
N MET A 170 9.12 -7.64 -5.65
CA MET A 170 9.14 -7.62 -7.12
C MET A 170 10.19 -6.63 -7.64
N ALA A 171 10.23 -5.42 -7.10
CA ALA A 171 11.21 -4.40 -7.47
C ALA A 171 12.65 -4.83 -7.18
N GLY A 172 12.87 -5.64 -6.14
CA GLY A 172 14.18 -6.20 -5.80
C GLY A 172 14.61 -7.35 -6.70
N ALA A 173 13.67 -8.19 -7.13
CA ALA A 173 13.98 -9.43 -7.86
C ALA A 173 13.87 -9.30 -9.38
N LEU A 174 13.01 -8.41 -9.90
CA LEU A 174 12.67 -8.31 -11.32
C LEU A 174 13.26 -7.03 -11.95
N ARG A 175 13.39 -7.03 -13.29
CA ARG A 175 13.69 -5.80 -14.05
C ARG A 175 12.50 -4.84 -14.00
N ALA A 176 12.75 -3.54 -14.23
CA ALA A 176 11.71 -2.50 -14.09
C ALA A 176 10.48 -2.78 -14.96
N GLU A 177 10.66 -3.19 -16.22
CA GLU A 177 9.58 -3.51 -17.15
C GLU A 177 8.78 -4.74 -16.71
N LEU A 178 9.46 -5.77 -16.17
CA LEU A 178 8.80 -6.97 -15.63
C LEU A 178 8.07 -6.65 -14.32
N THR A 179 8.60 -5.76 -13.50
CA THR A 179 7.91 -5.28 -12.30
C THR A 179 6.64 -4.51 -12.67
N LEU A 180 6.72 -3.63 -13.67
CA LEU A 180 5.57 -2.90 -14.19
C LEU A 180 4.47 -3.85 -14.68
N ALA A 181 4.83 -4.79 -15.56
CA ALA A 181 3.87 -5.74 -16.12
C ALA A 181 3.30 -6.68 -15.04
N GLY A 182 4.17 -7.23 -14.19
CA GLY A 182 3.80 -8.18 -13.14
C GLY A 182 2.95 -7.56 -12.05
N ALA A 183 3.28 -6.33 -11.59
CA ALA A 183 2.48 -5.63 -10.58
C ALA A 183 1.06 -5.33 -11.09
N ASN A 184 0.95 -4.86 -12.34
CA ASN A 184 -0.38 -4.60 -12.93
C ASN A 184 -1.17 -5.91 -13.18
N ALA A 185 -0.52 -6.97 -13.66
CA ALA A 185 -1.17 -8.25 -13.87
C ALA A 185 -1.66 -8.86 -12.54
N LEU A 186 -0.82 -8.82 -11.51
CA LEU A 186 -1.18 -9.30 -10.18
C LEU A 186 -2.28 -8.43 -9.55
N PHE A 187 -2.27 -7.12 -9.77
CA PHE A 187 -3.32 -6.22 -9.30
C PHE A 187 -4.66 -6.54 -9.95
N LEU A 188 -4.70 -6.78 -11.28
CA LEU A 188 -5.91 -7.22 -11.97
C LEU A 188 -6.43 -8.55 -11.42
N LEU A 189 -5.55 -9.51 -11.17
CA LEU A 189 -5.91 -10.77 -10.55
C LEU A 189 -6.50 -10.56 -9.16
N PHE A 190 -5.95 -9.66 -8.36
CA PHE A 190 -6.46 -9.32 -7.04
C PHE A 190 -7.78 -8.54 -7.07
N ILE A 191 -8.04 -7.74 -8.09
CA ILE A 191 -9.36 -7.12 -8.31
C ILE A 191 -10.42 -8.22 -8.52
N LEU A 192 -10.12 -9.22 -9.35
CA LEU A 192 -11.05 -10.30 -9.66
C LEU A 192 -11.27 -11.27 -8.49
N LEU A 193 -10.21 -11.61 -7.76
CA LEU A 193 -10.25 -12.62 -6.70
C LEU A 193 -10.33 -12.01 -5.28
N GLY A 194 -10.23 -10.70 -5.15
CA GLY A 194 -10.18 -10.02 -3.85
C GLY A 194 -11.54 -9.83 -3.17
N GLY A 195 -12.66 -10.00 -3.91
CA GLY A 195 -13.98 -9.81 -3.34
C GLY A 195 -14.37 -8.36 -3.02
N GLY A 196 -13.61 -7.38 -3.51
CA GLY A 196 -13.82 -5.96 -3.20
C GLY A 196 -14.90 -5.28 -4.05
N ILE A 197 -15.06 -5.71 -5.31
CA ILE A 197 -16.08 -5.20 -6.23
C ILE A 197 -17.18 -6.23 -6.39
N LEU A 198 -16.83 -7.50 -6.59
CA LEU A 198 -17.75 -8.61 -6.70
C LEU A 198 -17.59 -9.53 -5.50
N PRO A 199 -18.69 -9.90 -4.81
CA PRO A 199 -18.60 -10.85 -3.70
C PRO A 199 -18.00 -12.20 -4.15
N LEU A 200 -17.19 -12.81 -3.29
CA LEU A 200 -16.57 -14.11 -3.58
C LEU A 200 -17.59 -15.21 -3.83
N SER A 201 -18.83 -15.06 -3.35
CA SER A 201 -19.95 -15.98 -3.60
C SER A 201 -20.36 -16.08 -5.08
N HIS A 202 -19.98 -15.14 -5.93
CA HIS A 202 -20.22 -15.19 -7.38
C HIS A 202 -19.15 -15.99 -8.13
N LEU A 203 -18.05 -16.36 -7.46
CA LEU A 203 -17.02 -17.20 -8.05
C LEU A 203 -17.40 -18.70 -7.95
N PRO A 204 -16.93 -19.53 -8.89
CA PRO A 204 -17.03 -21.00 -8.75
C PRO A 204 -16.42 -21.46 -7.41
N ALA A 205 -17.06 -22.44 -6.75
CA ALA A 205 -16.67 -22.86 -5.40
C ALA A 205 -15.18 -23.17 -5.20
N PRO A 206 -14.48 -23.87 -6.11
CA PRO A 206 -13.03 -24.11 -5.95
C PRO A 206 -12.22 -22.81 -6.00
N LEU A 207 -12.62 -21.85 -6.86
CA LEU A 207 -11.93 -20.58 -7.00
C LEU A 207 -12.18 -19.66 -5.80
N ALA A 208 -13.42 -19.64 -5.28
CA ALA A 208 -13.77 -18.93 -4.07
C ALA A 208 -12.99 -19.46 -2.86
N ALA A 209 -12.87 -20.78 -2.73
CA ALA A 209 -12.07 -21.41 -1.66
C ALA A 209 -10.58 -21.04 -1.75
N PHE A 210 -10.00 -21.03 -2.96
CA PHE A 210 -8.63 -20.59 -3.17
C PHE A 210 -8.45 -19.10 -2.86
N ALA A 211 -9.38 -18.28 -3.34
CA ALA A 211 -9.31 -16.82 -3.20
C ALA A 211 -9.23 -16.36 -1.72
N GLN A 212 -9.87 -17.07 -0.79
CA GLN A 212 -9.85 -16.75 0.64
C GLN A 212 -8.44 -16.77 1.25
N PHE A 213 -7.51 -17.50 0.67
CA PHE A 213 -6.11 -17.54 1.12
C PHE A 213 -5.24 -16.44 0.50
N LEU A 214 -5.78 -15.66 -0.43
CA LEU A 214 -5.04 -14.55 -1.03
C LEU A 214 -5.05 -13.32 -0.11
N PRO A 215 -3.95 -12.55 -0.08
CA PRO A 215 -3.86 -11.36 0.76
C PRO A 215 -4.91 -10.30 0.38
N ALA A 216 -5.31 -10.25 -0.89
CA ALA A 216 -6.33 -9.35 -1.39
C ALA A 216 -7.71 -9.63 -0.79
N ALA A 217 -8.14 -10.88 -0.82
CA ALA A 217 -9.42 -11.29 -0.22
C ALA A 217 -9.40 -11.14 1.31
N ALA A 218 -8.27 -11.48 1.94
CA ALA A 218 -8.10 -11.31 3.38
C ALA A 218 -8.22 -9.83 3.80
N LEU A 219 -7.56 -8.90 3.08
CA LEU A 219 -7.68 -7.47 3.35
C LEU A 219 -9.12 -6.98 3.16
N THR A 220 -9.74 -7.36 2.05
CA THR A 220 -11.12 -6.95 1.76
C THR A 220 -12.10 -7.44 2.82
N GLN A 221 -12.02 -8.73 3.19
CA GLN A 221 -12.87 -9.31 4.23
C GLN A 221 -12.63 -8.68 5.60
N ALA A 222 -11.36 -8.42 5.95
CA ALA A 222 -11.03 -7.74 7.19
C ALA A 222 -11.67 -6.33 7.25
N LEU A 223 -11.57 -5.55 6.17
CA LEU A 223 -12.17 -4.23 6.10
C LEU A 223 -13.70 -4.27 6.08
N GLN A 224 -14.30 -5.15 5.30
CA GLN A 224 -15.75 -5.33 5.25
C GLN A 224 -16.32 -5.72 6.62
N ALA A 225 -15.70 -6.67 7.32
CA ALA A 225 -16.15 -7.12 8.63
C ALA A 225 -15.92 -6.06 9.73
N THR A 226 -14.80 -5.34 9.70
CA THR A 226 -14.50 -4.30 10.71
C THR A 226 -15.27 -3.02 10.53
N MET A 227 -15.78 -2.76 9.32
CA MET A 227 -16.59 -1.59 8.99
C MET A 227 -18.10 -1.89 9.00
N SER A 228 -18.50 -3.15 9.17
CA SER A 228 -19.91 -3.56 9.26
C SER A 228 -20.38 -3.65 10.71
N ASN A 229 -21.72 -3.52 10.91
CA ASN A 229 -22.36 -3.64 12.22
C ASN A 229 -22.36 -5.06 12.84
N ASN A 230 -21.83 -6.06 12.13
CA ASN A 230 -21.98 -7.46 12.52
C ASN A 230 -21.14 -7.89 13.73
N GLY A 231 -20.30 -7.02 14.29
CA GLY A 231 -19.60 -7.21 15.57
C GLY A 231 -18.64 -8.41 15.67
N THR A 232 -18.52 -9.21 14.62
CA THR A 232 -17.65 -10.40 14.62
C THR A 232 -16.22 -10.03 14.22
N PHE A 233 -15.25 -10.39 15.07
CA PHE A 233 -13.85 -10.23 14.73
C PHE A 233 -13.46 -11.18 13.59
N PRO A 234 -12.96 -10.68 12.46
CA PRO A 234 -12.61 -11.51 11.30
C PRO A 234 -11.24 -12.18 11.50
N GLY A 235 -11.12 -13.05 12.50
CA GLY A 235 -9.85 -13.64 12.92
C GLY A 235 -9.11 -14.39 11.82
N PHE A 236 -9.85 -15.09 10.94
CA PHE A 236 -9.25 -15.80 9.81
C PHE A 236 -8.60 -14.82 8.81
N ALA A 237 -9.27 -13.74 8.45
CA ALA A 237 -8.74 -12.75 7.53
C ALA A 237 -7.48 -12.06 8.10
N PHE A 238 -7.51 -11.68 9.39
CA PHE A 238 -6.32 -11.14 10.06
C PHE A 238 -5.17 -12.14 10.12
N LEU A 239 -5.45 -13.43 10.41
CA LEU A 239 -4.42 -14.47 10.42
C LEU A 239 -3.73 -14.59 9.05
N ILE A 240 -4.51 -14.64 7.96
CA ILE A 240 -3.97 -14.71 6.59
C ILE A 240 -3.14 -13.46 6.29
N LEU A 241 -3.63 -12.26 6.63
CA LEU A 241 -2.87 -11.02 6.44
C LEU A 241 -1.54 -11.02 7.20
N VAL A 242 -1.54 -11.46 8.46
CA VAL A 242 -0.31 -11.53 9.26
C VAL A 242 0.68 -12.52 8.67
N ILE A 243 0.22 -13.71 8.25
CA ILE A 243 1.07 -14.71 7.60
C ILE A 243 1.70 -14.11 6.32
N TRP A 244 0.88 -13.51 5.44
CA TRP A 244 1.38 -12.87 4.23
C TRP A 244 2.35 -11.74 4.55
N THR A 245 2.03 -10.87 5.52
CA THR A 245 2.91 -9.78 5.94
C THR A 245 4.30 -10.30 6.31
N ILE A 246 4.37 -11.34 7.15
CA ILE A 246 5.65 -11.90 7.58
C ILE A 246 6.41 -12.50 6.39
N VAL A 247 5.74 -13.33 5.59
CA VAL A 247 6.36 -14.03 4.46
C VAL A 247 6.91 -13.04 3.44
N VAL A 248 6.08 -12.10 2.99
CA VAL A 248 6.51 -11.17 1.93
C VAL A 248 7.50 -10.13 2.43
N LEU A 249 7.45 -9.73 3.70
CA LEU A 249 8.43 -8.83 4.29
C LEU A 249 9.82 -9.49 4.36
N VAL A 250 9.87 -10.77 4.77
CA VAL A 250 11.12 -11.53 4.75
C VAL A 250 11.66 -11.68 3.32
N ILE A 251 10.79 -11.97 2.34
CA ILE A 251 11.18 -12.04 0.94
C ILE A 251 11.70 -10.67 0.48
N ALA A 252 10.97 -9.58 0.74
CA ALA A 252 11.38 -8.24 0.35
C ALA A 252 12.77 -7.86 0.90
N ILE A 253 13.01 -8.11 2.20
CA ILE A 253 14.30 -7.82 2.83
C ILE A 253 15.44 -8.63 2.19
N ARG A 254 15.19 -9.91 1.84
CA ARG A 254 16.19 -10.78 1.22
C ARG A 254 16.47 -10.51 -0.25
N THR A 255 15.43 -10.12 -0.99
CA THR A 255 15.53 -9.86 -2.44
C THR A 255 15.93 -8.44 -2.77
N PHE A 256 15.79 -7.50 -1.80
CA PHE A 256 16.09 -6.11 -2.05
C PHE A 256 17.58 -5.88 -2.34
N GLN A 257 17.86 -5.35 -3.52
CA GLN A 257 19.22 -5.05 -4.00
C GLN A 257 19.35 -3.57 -4.30
N TRP A 258 20.56 -3.03 -4.06
CA TRP A 258 20.89 -1.64 -4.41
C TRP A 258 21.21 -1.44 -5.89
N GLU A 259 21.51 -2.53 -6.60
CA GLU A 259 21.92 -2.56 -8.02
C GLU A 259 20.97 -3.39 -8.87
#